data_7e0b3d02daef9a8501a8a3493bdbef82
#
_entry.id   7e0b3d02daef9a8501a8a3493bdbef82
#
_cell.length_a   1.000
_cell.length_b   1.000
_cell.length_c   1.000
_cell.angle_alpha   90.00
_cell.angle_beta   90.00
_cell.angle_gamma   90.00
#
_symmetry.space_group_name_H-M   'P 1'
#
loop_
_entity.id
_entity.type
_entity.pdbx_description
1 polymer ?
#
loop_
_entity_poly.entity_id
_entity_poly.type
_entity_poly.pdbx_seq_one_letter_code
_entity_poly.pdbx_strand_id
1 'polypeptide(L)'
;RPEPRTLNMSHLGRILTTPHAGETTGPGVHAIINWNCNPLVTVPEAELVRRGMERDDLFTVVHEQFVTDTARYADIVLPAASQIESDDVVLPWGHLWIGWNAAAIDPPGEACANTEMFRRLGRAMGSTEPSLFDDDDTLLRAALPGIDHDELRDVVWVRAPYPDDGRPFGDGRFDTPDGRAHLASDQLERMGQPRVPVYVPPREGPSGDIDLLADYPLQLLTPKHHTRFLNSGYSDLPKHGPAEGGPFVELVADDAASRGLVDGARARVWNDRASVEVPVRITERLRPGVVAIPFGWWSRHHPDGRIANSLTSDTLTEWGGGVAYSDTLVQVEAL
;
A
#
# COMPACT_ATOMS: atom_id res chain seq x y z
N ARG A 1 -26.33 15.60 5.40
CA ARG A 1 -25.02 15.59 6.10
C ARG A 1 -24.01 16.33 5.23
N PRO A 2 -23.06 17.09 5.80
CA PRO A 2 -21.98 17.63 4.98
C PRO A 2 -21.21 16.48 4.32
N GLU A 3 -20.78 16.68 3.09
CA GLU A 3 -19.97 15.72 2.37
C GLU A 3 -18.64 15.51 3.13
N PRO A 4 -18.22 14.26 3.38
CA PRO A 4 -17.00 14.00 4.11
C PRO A 4 -15.79 14.46 3.30
N ARG A 5 -14.80 15.08 3.95
CA ARG A 5 -13.55 15.42 3.35
C ARG A 5 -12.75 14.15 3.04
N THR A 6 -12.30 13.99 1.80
CA THR A 6 -11.39 12.93 1.40
C THR A 6 -9.96 13.44 1.43
N LEU A 7 -9.05 12.72 2.08
CA LEU A 7 -7.62 13.01 2.13
C LEU A 7 -6.86 11.88 1.44
N ASN A 8 -5.83 12.22 0.67
CA ASN A 8 -5.00 11.22 0.02
C ASN A 8 -4.17 10.47 1.07
N MET A 9 -4.34 9.15 1.15
CA MET A 9 -3.62 8.32 2.12
C MET A 9 -2.09 8.34 1.95
N SER A 10 -1.60 8.65 0.75
CA SER A 10 -0.16 8.78 0.48
C SER A 10 0.46 9.95 1.24
N HIS A 11 -0.34 10.96 1.56
CA HIS A 11 0.04 12.10 2.38
C HIS A 11 -0.21 11.90 3.89
N LEU A 12 -0.43 10.66 4.34
CA LEU A 12 -0.78 10.40 5.74
C LEU A 12 0.22 11.03 6.73
N GLY A 13 1.51 10.94 6.46
CA GLY A 13 2.54 11.57 7.29
C GLY A 13 2.35 13.08 7.41
N ARG A 14 2.12 13.78 6.31
CA ARG A 14 1.82 15.24 6.30
C ARG A 14 0.50 15.55 6.99
N ILE A 15 -0.54 14.77 6.72
CA ILE A 15 -1.86 14.94 7.33
C ILE A 15 -1.77 14.89 8.86
N LEU A 16 -0.99 13.97 9.39
CA LEU A 16 -0.85 13.77 10.81
C LEU A 16 0.10 14.78 11.46
N THR A 17 1.15 15.26 10.76
CA THR A 17 2.19 16.15 11.35
C THR A 17 1.99 17.62 11.02
N THR A 18 1.33 17.96 9.90
CA THR A 18 1.11 19.33 9.45
C THR A 18 -0.34 19.54 8.98
N PRO A 19 -1.33 19.41 9.87
CA PRO A 19 -2.74 19.27 9.53
C PRO A 19 -3.37 20.50 8.84
N HIS A 20 -2.66 21.61 8.70
CA HIS A 20 -3.14 22.86 8.09
C HIS A 20 -2.30 23.32 6.89
N ALA A 21 -1.42 22.48 6.36
CA ALA A 21 -0.53 22.83 5.26
C ALA A 21 -1.03 22.28 3.91
N GLY A 22 -1.13 23.13 2.90
CA GLY A 22 -1.41 22.76 1.51
C GLY A 22 -2.76 22.04 1.33
N GLU A 23 -2.76 20.89 0.67
CA GLU A 23 -3.95 20.08 0.37
C GLU A 23 -4.64 19.49 1.62
N THR A 24 -4.01 19.61 2.78
CA THR A 24 -4.59 19.16 4.07
C THR A 24 -5.41 20.24 4.77
N THR A 25 -5.91 21.24 4.03
CA THR A 25 -6.75 22.32 4.60
C THR A 25 -7.99 21.78 5.30
N GLY A 26 -8.25 22.28 6.50
CA GLY A 26 -9.41 21.88 7.32
C GLY A 26 -9.02 21.57 8.77
N PRO A 27 -9.94 21.04 9.59
CA PRO A 27 -9.65 20.68 10.96
C PRO A 27 -8.59 19.56 11.00
N GLY A 28 -7.74 19.58 12.02
CA GLY A 28 -6.75 18.52 12.27
C GLY A 28 -7.39 17.15 12.46
N VAL A 29 -6.63 16.11 12.19
CA VAL A 29 -7.04 14.72 12.48
C VAL A 29 -6.69 14.42 13.94
N HIS A 30 -7.68 14.08 14.76
CA HIS A 30 -7.53 13.74 16.19
C HIS A 30 -7.97 12.32 16.50
N ALA A 31 -8.52 11.60 15.54
CA ALA A 31 -8.80 10.18 15.65
C ALA A 31 -8.59 9.49 14.29
N ILE A 32 -8.04 8.30 14.32
CA ILE A 32 -7.86 7.44 13.14
C ILE A 32 -8.34 6.02 13.46
N ILE A 33 -9.12 5.46 12.56
CA ILE A 33 -9.49 4.04 12.59
C ILE A 33 -8.83 3.40 11.38
N ASN A 34 -7.92 2.48 11.62
CA ASN A 34 -7.18 1.77 10.60
C ASN A 34 -7.62 0.31 10.53
N TRP A 35 -8.00 -0.16 9.33
CA TRP A 35 -8.32 -1.56 9.07
C TRP A 35 -7.80 -1.98 7.70
N ASN A 36 -7.50 -3.26 7.54
CA ASN A 36 -6.94 -3.84 6.30
C ASN A 36 -5.70 -3.10 5.76
N CYS A 37 -4.96 -2.42 6.61
CA CYS A 37 -3.83 -1.60 6.19
C CYS A 37 -2.76 -1.55 7.28
N ASN A 38 -1.48 -1.54 6.86
CA ASN A 38 -0.33 -1.33 7.75
C ASN A 38 0.46 -0.09 7.29
N PRO A 39 -0.09 1.12 7.48
CA PRO A 39 0.46 2.35 6.90
C PRO A 39 1.90 2.63 7.30
N LEU A 40 2.34 2.27 8.52
CA LEU A 40 3.75 2.44 8.91
C LEU A 40 4.74 1.61 8.08
N VAL A 41 4.26 0.60 7.34
CA VAL A 41 5.10 -0.20 6.42
C VAL A 41 4.83 0.14 4.97
N THR A 42 3.58 0.48 4.63
CA THR A 42 3.14 0.56 3.23
C THR A 42 3.03 1.97 2.67
N VAL A 43 2.99 3.01 3.51
CA VAL A 43 2.89 4.42 3.08
C VAL A 43 4.29 5.04 2.97
N PRO A 44 4.54 5.96 2.00
CA PRO A 44 5.82 6.66 1.90
C PRO A 44 6.04 7.61 3.08
N GLU A 45 7.25 8.13 3.22
CA GLU A 45 7.62 9.01 4.33
C GLU A 45 7.31 8.37 5.69
N ALA A 46 7.64 7.08 5.86
CA ALA A 46 7.28 6.31 7.05
C ALA A 46 7.67 6.98 8.37
N GLU A 47 8.76 7.78 8.39
CA GLU A 47 9.18 8.54 9.57
C GLU A 47 8.23 9.71 9.90
N LEU A 48 7.61 10.33 8.90
CA LEU A 48 6.54 11.32 9.11
C LEU A 48 5.28 10.65 9.66
N VAL A 49 4.91 9.49 9.10
CA VAL A 49 3.76 8.71 9.59
C VAL A 49 3.98 8.32 11.05
N ARG A 50 5.18 7.82 11.40
CA ARG A 50 5.54 7.45 12.77
C ARG A 50 5.40 8.63 13.72
N ARG A 51 6.00 9.78 13.37
CA ARG A 51 5.87 11.01 14.19
C ARG A 51 4.42 11.47 14.35
N GLY A 52 3.60 11.28 13.31
CA GLY A 52 2.19 11.59 13.39
C GLY A 52 1.43 10.64 14.32
N MET A 53 1.75 9.36 14.30
CA MET A 53 1.17 8.34 15.17
C MET A 53 1.62 8.47 16.66
N GLU A 54 2.77 9.09 16.92
CA GLU A 54 3.27 9.36 18.27
C GLU A 54 2.63 10.58 18.96
N ARG A 55 1.72 11.27 18.29
CA ARG A 55 1.07 12.45 18.88
C ARG A 55 0.16 12.08 20.05
N ASP A 56 0.30 12.76 21.16
CA ASP A 56 -0.52 12.57 22.38
C ASP A 56 -2.01 12.96 22.16
N ASP A 57 -2.31 13.80 21.17
CA ASP A 57 -3.65 14.25 20.84
C ASP A 57 -4.31 13.47 19.68
N LEU A 58 -3.71 12.36 19.24
CA LEU A 58 -4.24 11.47 18.22
C LEU A 58 -4.73 10.16 18.86
N PHE A 59 -6.04 9.94 18.83
CA PHE A 59 -6.64 8.66 19.23
C PHE A 59 -6.61 7.65 18.09
N THR A 60 -5.88 6.55 18.25
CA THR A 60 -5.65 5.57 17.20
C THR A 60 -6.28 4.22 17.52
N VAL A 61 -7.16 3.75 16.64
CA VAL A 61 -7.76 2.41 16.70
C VAL A 61 -7.28 1.60 15.51
N VAL A 62 -6.81 0.38 15.73
CA VAL A 62 -6.36 -0.53 14.67
C VAL A 62 -7.11 -1.85 14.76
N HIS A 63 -7.79 -2.22 13.65
CA HIS A 63 -8.44 -3.52 13.48
C HIS A 63 -7.57 -4.38 12.56
N GLU A 64 -6.87 -5.38 13.13
CA GLU A 64 -5.82 -6.11 12.42
C GLU A 64 -5.70 -7.56 12.93
N GLN A 65 -5.21 -8.44 12.06
CA GLN A 65 -4.94 -9.86 12.37
C GLN A 65 -3.65 -10.05 13.18
N PHE A 66 -2.71 -9.12 13.05
CA PHE A 66 -1.37 -9.19 13.67
C PHE A 66 -1.05 -7.90 14.42
N VAL A 67 -0.18 -7.98 15.41
CA VAL A 67 0.40 -6.78 16.02
C VAL A 67 1.48 -6.23 15.09
N THR A 68 1.01 -5.53 14.04
CA THR A 68 1.83 -4.86 13.03
C THR A 68 2.59 -3.65 13.60
N ASP A 69 3.47 -3.06 12.81
CA ASP A 69 4.12 -1.81 13.21
C ASP A 69 3.08 -0.71 13.51
N THR A 70 2.02 -0.61 12.71
CA THR A 70 0.93 0.34 12.95
C THR A 70 0.15 0.04 14.23
N ALA A 71 -0.15 -1.24 14.49
CA ALA A 71 -0.86 -1.65 15.71
C ALA A 71 -0.10 -1.33 17.00
N ARG A 72 1.23 -1.21 16.95
CA ARG A 72 2.06 -0.84 18.12
C ARG A 72 1.89 0.61 18.57
N TYR A 73 1.33 1.47 17.72
CA TYR A 73 1.04 2.87 18.02
C TYR A 73 -0.45 3.10 18.34
N ALA A 74 -1.26 2.03 18.36
CA ALA A 74 -2.68 2.13 18.63
C ALA A 74 -2.97 2.27 20.13
N ASP A 75 -3.93 3.11 20.47
CA ASP A 75 -4.54 3.16 21.80
C ASP A 75 -5.44 1.96 22.03
N ILE A 76 -6.10 1.48 20.94
CA ILE A 76 -6.95 0.31 20.97
C ILE A 76 -6.64 -0.58 19.77
N VAL A 77 -6.38 -1.86 20.03
CA VAL A 77 -6.26 -2.89 19.00
C VAL A 77 -7.48 -3.81 19.06
N LEU A 78 -8.20 -3.91 17.96
CA LEU A 78 -9.33 -4.79 17.78
C LEU A 78 -8.91 -6.00 16.93
N PRO A 79 -9.13 -7.23 17.37
CA PRO A 79 -8.72 -8.40 16.62
C PRO A 79 -9.61 -8.61 15.39
N ALA A 80 -8.99 -8.78 14.21
CA ALA A 80 -9.69 -9.05 12.96
C ALA A 80 -9.68 -10.54 12.63
N ALA A 81 -10.80 -11.03 12.10
CA ALA A 81 -10.88 -12.37 11.55
C ALA A 81 -10.02 -12.50 10.29
N SER A 82 -9.40 -13.65 10.10
CA SER A 82 -8.68 -14.01 8.89
C SER A 82 -9.62 -14.57 7.81
N GLN A 83 -9.09 -14.76 6.60
CA GLN A 83 -9.89 -15.30 5.48
C GLN A 83 -10.41 -16.73 5.72
N ILE A 84 -9.82 -17.51 6.62
CA ILE A 84 -10.32 -18.84 6.96
C ILE A 84 -11.38 -18.83 8.08
N GLU A 85 -11.62 -17.66 8.66
CA GLU A 85 -12.52 -17.41 9.80
C GLU A 85 -13.74 -16.57 9.42
N SER A 86 -13.86 -16.18 8.14
CA SER A 86 -15.00 -15.38 7.67
C SER A 86 -15.39 -15.75 6.24
N ASP A 87 -16.69 -15.69 5.98
CA ASP A 87 -17.21 -15.77 4.61
C ASP A 87 -16.82 -14.53 3.83
N ASP A 88 -16.43 -14.70 2.55
CA ASP A 88 -16.05 -13.61 1.67
C ASP A 88 -16.17 -14.01 0.20
N VAL A 89 -15.99 -13.08 -0.71
CA VAL A 89 -15.85 -13.33 -2.13
C VAL A 89 -14.48 -12.94 -2.62
N VAL A 90 -13.92 -13.79 -3.49
CA VAL A 90 -12.63 -13.54 -4.15
C VAL A 90 -12.90 -13.02 -5.55
N LEU A 91 -12.63 -11.75 -5.77
CA LEU A 91 -12.79 -11.12 -7.09
C LEU A 91 -11.62 -11.48 -8.02
N PRO A 92 -11.86 -11.52 -9.35
CA PRO A 92 -10.81 -11.87 -10.30
C PRO A 92 -9.72 -10.81 -10.35
N TRP A 93 -8.48 -11.27 -10.24
CA TRP A 93 -7.30 -10.46 -10.47
C TRP A 93 -6.36 -11.21 -11.42
N GLY A 94 -6.47 -10.89 -12.72
CA GLY A 94 -5.71 -11.59 -13.76
C GLY A 94 -6.36 -12.88 -14.27
N HIS A 95 -7.61 -13.17 -13.87
CA HIS A 95 -8.44 -14.26 -14.40
C HIS A 95 -9.92 -13.83 -14.41
N LEU A 96 -10.81 -14.70 -14.94
CA LEU A 96 -12.23 -14.39 -15.14
C LEU A 96 -13.16 -15.16 -14.18
N TRP A 97 -12.71 -15.51 -13.00
CA TRP A 97 -13.48 -16.30 -12.06
C TRP A 97 -13.68 -15.55 -10.75
N ILE A 98 -14.92 -15.53 -10.26
CA ILE A 98 -15.30 -15.07 -8.93
C ILE A 98 -15.41 -16.30 -8.05
N GLY A 99 -14.76 -16.27 -6.88
CA GLY A 99 -14.74 -17.39 -5.94
C GLY A 99 -15.56 -17.07 -4.69
N TRP A 100 -16.17 -18.11 -4.11
CA TRP A 100 -16.72 -18.08 -2.77
C TRP A 100 -15.67 -18.57 -1.77
N ASN A 101 -15.43 -17.81 -0.73
CA ASN A 101 -14.62 -18.20 0.40
C ASN A 101 -15.54 -18.49 1.58
N ALA A 102 -15.74 -19.77 1.89
CA ALA A 102 -16.46 -20.16 3.09
C ALA A 102 -15.55 -20.18 4.31
N ALA A 103 -16.02 -19.68 5.44
CA ALA A 103 -15.34 -19.81 6.72
C ALA A 103 -15.12 -21.31 7.04
N ALA A 104 -13.87 -21.68 7.32
CA ALA A 104 -13.50 -23.05 7.67
C ALA A 104 -13.49 -23.30 9.19
N ILE A 105 -13.34 -22.24 9.98
CA ILE A 105 -13.31 -22.25 11.44
C ILE A 105 -13.96 -20.98 11.98
N ASP A 106 -14.41 -21.02 13.23
CA ASP A 106 -14.88 -19.82 13.92
C ASP A 106 -13.71 -18.89 14.27
N PRO A 107 -13.90 -17.55 14.24
CA PRO A 107 -12.90 -16.59 14.70
C PRO A 107 -12.53 -16.84 16.17
N PRO A 108 -11.24 -16.81 16.55
CA PRO A 108 -10.81 -17.02 17.91
C PRO A 108 -11.11 -15.79 18.81
N GLY A 109 -11.55 -16.04 20.04
CA GLY A 109 -11.72 -15.00 21.06
C GLY A 109 -12.73 -13.94 20.65
N GLU A 110 -12.29 -12.68 20.55
CA GLU A 110 -13.12 -11.53 20.16
C GLU A 110 -12.94 -11.10 18.69
N ALA A 111 -12.17 -11.86 17.92
CA ALA A 111 -11.93 -11.55 16.51
C ALA A 111 -13.23 -11.55 15.72
N CYS A 112 -13.37 -10.59 14.81
CA CYS A 112 -14.55 -10.49 13.97
C CYS A 112 -14.19 -9.94 12.57
N ALA A 113 -15.09 -10.17 11.61
CA ALA A 113 -14.97 -9.60 10.28
C ALA A 113 -15.08 -8.07 10.31
N ASN A 114 -14.54 -7.40 9.29
CA ASN A 114 -14.59 -5.94 9.17
C ASN A 114 -16.02 -5.40 9.23
N THR A 115 -16.96 -6.04 8.55
CA THR A 115 -18.38 -5.66 8.53
C THR A 115 -18.99 -5.68 9.93
N GLU A 116 -18.71 -6.71 10.72
CA GLU A 116 -19.21 -6.80 12.10
C GLU A 116 -18.53 -5.76 13.02
N MET A 117 -17.24 -5.49 12.83
CA MET A 117 -16.57 -4.40 13.56
C MET A 117 -17.28 -3.06 13.32
N PHE A 118 -17.60 -2.72 12.07
CA PHE A 118 -18.30 -1.48 11.74
C PHE A 118 -19.75 -1.47 12.27
N ARG A 119 -20.47 -2.59 12.27
CA ARG A 119 -21.79 -2.71 12.88
C ARG A 119 -21.74 -2.44 14.40
N ARG A 120 -20.75 -3.02 15.09
CA ARG A 120 -20.54 -2.78 16.55
C ARG A 120 -20.22 -1.32 16.82
N LEU A 121 -19.31 -0.73 16.03
CA LEU A 121 -18.97 0.69 16.12
C LEU A 121 -20.20 1.58 15.88
N GLY A 122 -20.98 1.29 14.84
CA GLY A 122 -22.20 2.03 14.53
C GLY A 122 -23.21 1.98 15.67
N ARG A 123 -23.42 0.81 16.29
CA ARG A 123 -24.30 0.67 17.50
C ARG A 123 -23.77 1.50 18.66
N ALA A 124 -22.46 1.43 18.94
CA ALA A 124 -21.83 2.15 20.03
C ALA A 124 -21.91 3.70 19.84
N MET A 125 -21.84 4.15 18.58
CA MET A 125 -21.98 5.57 18.22
C MET A 125 -23.46 6.03 18.10
N GLY A 126 -24.43 5.15 18.29
CA GLY A 126 -25.86 5.46 18.16
C GLY A 126 -26.28 5.79 16.72
N SER A 127 -25.61 5.20 15.71
CA SER A 127 -25.99 5.39 14.31
C SER A 127 -27.40 4.87 14.05
N THR A 128 -28.15 5.62 13.25
CA THR A 128 -29.50 5.26 12.79
C THR A 128 -29.52 4.96 11.28
N GLU A 129 -28.35 4.88 10.64
CA GLU A 129 -28.24 4.56 9.20
C GLU A 129 -28.53 3.07 8.97
N PRO A 130 -29.65 2.71 8.30
CA PRO A 130 -30.06 1.31 8.17
C PRO A 130 -29.04 0.45 7.44
N SER A 131 -28.43 0.96 6.36
CA SER A 131 -27.48 0.22 5.53
C SER A 131 -26.20 -0.22 6.28
N LEU A 132 -25.88 0.46 7.40
CA LEU A 132 -24.78 0.08 8.26
C LEU A 132 -25.03 -1.25 8.99
N PHE A 133 -26.28 -1.67 9.09
CA PHE A 133 -26.71 -2.85 9.84
C PHE A 133 -27.16 -4.00 8.93
N ASP A 134 -27.03 -3.83 7.62
CA ASP A 134 -27.28 -4.92 6.66
C ASP A 134 -26.38 -6.12 6.96
N ASP A 135 -26.90 -7.32 6.79
CA ASP A 135 -26.10 -8.52 6.91
C ASP A 135 -25.13 -8.70 5.73
N ASP A 136 -24.17 -9.60 5.86
CA ASP A 136 -23.13 -9.81 4.86
C ASP A 136 -23.70 -10.36 3.54
N ASP A 137 -24.79 -11.14 3.58
CA ASP A 137 -25.46 -11.61 2.35
C ASP A 137 -26.11 -10.46 1.58
N THR A 138 -26.77 -9.56 2.28
CA THR A 138 -27.36 -8.34 1.69
C THR A 138 -26.30 -7.46 1.06
N LEU A 139 -25.16 -7.24 1.77
CA LEU A 139 -24.05 -6.45 1.26
C LEU A 139 -23.40 -7.09 0.02
N LEU A 140 -23.20 -8.40 0.02
CA LEU A 140 -22.64 -9.13 -1.11
C LEU A 140 -23.54 -9.07 -2.35
N ARG A 141 -24.84 -9.29 -2.18
CA ARG A 141 -25.82 -9.18 -3.28
C ARG A 141 -25.85 -7.77 -3.87
N ALA A 142 -25.72 -6.74 -3.04
CA ALA A 142 -25.64 -5.35 -3.49
C ALA A 142 -24.32 -5.03 -4.21
N ALA A 143 -23.21 -5.59 -3.74
CA ALA A 143 -21.88 -5.35 -4.31
C ALA A 143 -21.63 -6.07 -5.65
N LEU A 144 -22.28 -7.23 -5.86
CA LEU A 144 -22.10 -8.07 -7.05
C LEU A 144 -23.44 -8.30 -7.77
N PRO A 145 -24.08 -7.24 -8.29
CA PRO A 145 -25.31 -7.39 -9.04
C PRO A 145 -25.05 -8.21 -10.32
N GLY A 146 -25.93 -9.16 -10.60
CA GLY A 146 -25.81 -10.01 -11.79
C GLY A 146 -25.02 -11.31 -11.58
N ILE A 147 -24.53 -11.57 -10.37
CA ILE A 147 -24.04 -12.89 -9.96
C ILE A 147 -25.15 -13.63 -9.23
N ASP A 148 -25.35 -14.89 -9.60
CA ASP A 148 -26.17 -15.81 -8.78
C ASP A 148 -25.36 -16.24 -7.57
N HIS A 149 -25.71 -15.68 -6.40
CA HIS A 149 -24.98 -15.89 -5.16
C HIS A 149 -25.22 -17.30 -4.59
N ASP A 150 -26.36 -17.90 -4.87
CA ASP A 150 -26.67 -19.24 -4.39
C ASP A 150 -25.89 -20.27 -5.24
N GLU A 151 -25.84 -20.08 -6.58
CA GLU A 151 -24.96 -20.86 -7.45
C GLU A 151 -23.48 -20.69 -7.05
N LEU A 152 -23.01 -19.45 -6.79
CA LEU A 152 -21.63 -19.19 -6.37
C LEU A 152 -21.24 -19.97 -5.12
N ARG A 153 -22.15 -20.06 -4.12
CA ARG A 153 -21.92 -20.85 -2.90
C ARG A 153 -21.86 -22.34 -3.18
N ASP A 154 -22.72 -22.84 -4.06
CA ASP A 154 -22.82 -24.26 -4.37
C ASP A 154 -21.62 -24.77 -5.19
N VAL A 155 -21.21 -24.03 -6.22
CA VAL A 155 -20.13 -24.45 -7.14
C VAL A 155 -18.78 -23.85 -6.79
N VAL A 156 -18.71 -22.92 -5.82
CA VAL A 156 -17.52 -22.23 -5.28
C VAL A 156 -16.92 -21.22 -6.28
N TRP A 157 -16.98 -21.47 -7.59
CA TRP A 157 -16.41 -20.59 -8.61
C TRP A 157 -17.40 -20.38 -9.76
N VAL A 158 -17.72 -19.14 -10.04
CA VAL A 158 -18.50 -18.75 -11.23
C VAL A 158 -17.69 -17.83 -12.12
N ARG A 159 -17.98 -17.85 -13.40
CA ARG A 159 -17.34 -16.94 -14.33
C ARG A 159 -17.88 -15.51 -14.12
N ALA A 160 -16.98 -14.54 -14.00
CA ALA A 160 -17.38 -13.13 -13.97
C ALA A 160 -18.14 -12.76 -15.25
N PRO A 161 -19.08 -11.81 -15.19
CA PRO A 161 -19.85 -11.34 -16.36
C PRO A 161 -18.93 -10.59 -17.32
N TYR A 162 -18.27 -11.35 -18.17
CA TYR A 162 -17.29 -10.88 -19.15
C TYR A 162 -17.65 -11.41 -20.52
N PRO A 163 -17.40 -10.71 -21.62
CA PRO A 163 -17.69 -11.21 -22.96
C PRO A 163 -17.15 -12.63 -23.20
N ASP A 164 -17.93 -13.49 -23.86
CA ASP A 164 -17.59 -14.90 -24.05
C ASP A 164 -16.29 -15.10 -24.85
N ASP A 165 -15.99 -14.17 -25.74
CA ASP A 165 -14.74 -14.15 -26.53
C ASP A 165 -13.53 -13.62 -25.74
N GLY A 166 -13.71 -13.24 -24.47
CA GLY A 166 -12.66 -12.71 -23.58
C GLY A 166 -12.15 -11.33 -23.97
N ARG A 167 -12.81 -10.62 -24.89
CA ARG A 167 -12.40 -9.30 -25.35
C ARG A 167 -13.30 -8.21 -24.80
N PRO A 168 -12.86 -7.46 -23.75
CA PRO A 168 -13.57 -6.26 -23.33
C PRO A 168 -13.62 -5.28 -24.50
N PHE A 169 -14.76 -4.64 -24.66
CA PHE A 169 -14.98 -3.71 -25.79
C PHE A 169 -14.81 -4.34 -27.19
N GLY A 170 -14.99 -5.66 -27.32
CA GLY A 170 -14.87 -6.37 -28.59
C GLY A 170 -15.89 -5.93 -29.66
N ASP A 171 -16.99 -5.34 -29.24
CA ASP A 171 -17.99 -4.67 -30.09
C ASP A 171 -17.57 -3.25 -30.55
N GLY A 172 -16.40 -2.77 -30.12
CA GLY A 172 -15.88 -1.44 -30.43
C GLY A 172 -16.56 -0.29 -29.68
N ARG A 173 -17.40 -0.59 -28.68
CA ARG A 173 -18.06 0.42 -27.84
C ARG A 173 -17.32 0.62 -26.54
N PHE A 174 -17.12 1.88 -26.18
CA PHE A 174 -16.44 2.31 -24.98
C PHE A 174 -17.40 3.15 -24.12
N ASP A 175 -17.20 3.15 -22.81
CA ASP A 175 -17.95 4.00 -21.87
C ASP A 175 -17.45 5.43 -21.92
N THR A 176 -17.70 6.09 -23.03
CA THR A 176 -17.36 7.48 -23.34
C THR A 176 -18.58 8.17 -23.96
N PRO A 177 -18.68 9.50 -23.94
CA PRO A 177 -19.83 10.23 -24.47
C PRO A 177 -20.17 9.91 -25.95
N ASP A 178 -19.17 9.57 -26.76
CA ASP A 178 -19.31 9.22 -28.18
C ASP A 178 -19.16 7.71 -28.47
N GLY A 179 -19.00 6.90 -27.43
CA GLY A 179 -18.84 5.44 -27.53
C GLY A 179 -17.52 4.99 -28.14
N ARG A 180 -16.51 5.87 -28.29
CA ARG A 180 -15.23 5.55 -28.92
C ARG A 180 -14.08 5.58 -27.92
N ALA A 181 -13.00 4.85 -28.23
CA ALA A 181 -11.75 4.97 -27.49
C ALA A 181 -11.13 6.37 -27.68
N HIS A 182 -10.93 7.09 -26.59
CA HIS A 182 -10.26 8.40 -26.62
C HIS A 182 -8.75 8.21 -26.45
N LEU A 183 -7.98 8.42 -27.53
CA LEU A 183 -6.53 8.34 -27.52
C LEU A 183 -5.86 9.65 -27.11
N ALA A 184 -6.64 10.72 -27.01
CA ALA A 184 -6.21 12.02 -26.53
C ALA A 184 -7.23 12.56 -25.52
N SER A 185 -6.77 13.19 -24.46
CA SER A 185 -7.60 13.66 -23.36
C SER A 185 -7.65 15.18 -23.28
N ASP A 186 -8.83 15.75 -23.53
CA ASP A 186 -9.06 17.19 -23.33
C ASP A 186 -9.05 17.57 -21.83
N GLN A 187 -9.25 16.60 -20.94
CA GLN A 187 -9.16 16.81 -19.51
C GLN A 187 -7.69 17.01 -19.08
N LEU A 188 -6.76 16.21 -19.61
CA LEU A 188 -5.33 16.42 -19.39
C LEU A 188 -4.88 17.80 -19.85
N GLU A 189 -5.32 18.24 -21.05
CA GLU A 189 -5.00 19.58 -21.57
C GLU A 189 -5.49 20.70 -20.65
N ARG A 190 -6.72 20.56 -20.11
CA ARG A 190 -7.26 21.53 -19.13
C ARG A 190 -6.49 21.57 -17.81
N MET A 191 -5.80 20.48 -17.46
CA MET A 191 -4.89 20.40 -16.31
C MET A 191 -3.47 20.86 -16.62
N GLY A 192 -3.21 21.38 -17.83
CA GLY A 192 -1.88 21.81 -18.27
C GLY A 192 -0.94 20.64 -18.63
N GLN A 193 -1.48 19.44 -18.81
CA GLN A 193 -0.74 18.24 -19.20
C GLN A 193 -0.86 17.98 -20.71
N PRO A 194 0.10 17.28 -21.33
CA PRO A 194 -0.03 16.85 -22.73
C PRO A 194 -1.29 15.98 -22.92
N ARG A 195 -2.01 16.21 -24.03
CA ARG A 195 -3.24 15.46 -24.36
C ARG A 195 -3.02 13.96 -24.59
N VAL A 196 -1.81 13.57 -24.94
CA VAL A 196 -1.39 12.19 -25.19
C VAL A 196 -0.25 11.82 -24.24
N PRO A 197 -0.05 10.53 -23.90
CA PRO A 197 1.07 10.12 -23.09
C PRO A 197 2.40 10.53 -23.72
N VAL A 198 3.23 11.22 -22.95
CA VAL A 198 4.60 11.58 -23.29
C VAL A 198 5.52 11.13 -22.16
N TYR A 199 6.77 10.89 -22.47
CA TYR A 199 7.75 10.62 -21.42
C TYR A 199 8.08 11.93 -20.68
N VAL A 200 7.84 11.91 -19.38
CA VAL A 200 8.31 12.95 -18.45
C VAL A 200 9.30 12.26 -17.50
N PRO A 201 10.56 12.72 -17.44
CA PRO A 201 11.51 12.11 -16.52
C PRO A 201 11.05 12.35 -15.08
N PRO A 202 11.10 11.31 -14.21
CA PRO A 202 10.82 11.50 -12.81
C PRO A 202 11.84 12.45 -12.18
N ARG A 203 11.39 13.29 -11.26
CA ARG A 203 12.27 14.25 -10.59
C ARG A 203 13.44 13.55 -9.89
N GLU A 204 13.15 12.51 -9.14
CA GLU A 204 14.12 11.65 -8.47
C GLU A 204 14.43 10.43 -9.34
N GLY A 205 15.20 10.65 -10.39
CA GLY A 205 15.60 9.60 -11.33
C GLY A 205 16.84 9.96 -12.12
N PRO A 206 17.41 9.03 -12.89
CA PRO A 206 18.67 9.21 -13.61
C PRO A 206 18.66 10.35 -14.66
N SER A 207 17.49 10.80 -15.06
CA SER A 207 17.29 11.89 -16.03
C SER A 207 16.48 13.05 -15.43
N GLY A 208 16.34 13.09 -14.11
CA GLY A 208 15.55 14.07 -13.38
C GLY A 208 16.37 15.27 -12.92
N ASP A 209 16.25 15.60 -11.63
CA ASP A 209 16.95 16.71 -10.99
C ASP A 209 18.44 16.39 -10.85
N ILE A 210 19.29 17.19 -11.56
CA ILE A 210 20.72 16.93 -11.62
C ILE A 210 21.44 17.19 -10.29
N ASP A 211 20.94 18.11 -9.48
CA ASP A 211 21.52 18.43 -8.18
C ASP A 211 21.21 17.29 -7.18
N LEU A 212 19.99 16.80 -7.19
CA LEU A 212 19.64 15.60 -6.40
C LEU A 212 20.43 14.37 -6.83
N LEU A 213 20.63 14.19 -8.14
CA LEU A 213 21.42 13.06 -8.65
C LEU A 213 22.90 13.17 -8.27
N ALA A 214 23.44 14.38 -8.11
CA ALA A 214 24.81 14.57 -7.65
C ALA A 214 24.98 14.16 -6.17
N ASP A 215 23.98 14.46 -5.34
CA ASP A 215 23.99 14.10 -3.90
C ASP A 215 23.61 12.63 -3.66
N TYR A 216 22.64 12.12 -4.43
CA TYR A 216 22.07 10.77 -4.30
C TYR A 216 22.13 10.03 -5.64
N PRO A 217 23.30 9.48 -6.02
CA PRO A 217 23.54 8.98 -7.37
C PRO A 217 22.92 7.63 -7.72
N LEU A 218 22.23 6.98 -6.80
CA LEU A 218 21.66 5.66 -6.99
C LEU A 218 20.12 5.72 -6.97
N GLN A 219 19.50 5.14 -7.99
CA GLN A 219 18.05 4.98 -8.01
C GLN A 219 17.63 3.81 -7.10
N LEU A 220 16.76 4.08 -6.13
CA LEU A 220 16.19 3.07 -5.25
C LEU A 220 14.94 2.44 -5.88
N LEU A 221 14.92 1.12 -5.95
CA LEU A 221 13.73 0.34 -6.19
C LEU A 221 13.26 -0.30 -4.88
N THR A 222 11.95 -0.28 -4.64
CA THR A 222 11.34 -0.94 -3.49
C THR A 222 10.40 -2.05 -3.96
N PRO A 223 10.92 -3.15 -4.56
CA PRO A 223 10.09 -4.24 -5.05
C PRO A 223 9.40 -4.94 -3.89
N LYS A 224 8.22 -5.50 -4.16
CA LYS A 224 7.55 -6.36 -3.18
C LYS A 224 8.40 -7.59 -2.90
N HIS A 225 8.58 -7.91 -1.63
CA HIS A 225 9.15 -9.20 -1.27
C HIS A 225 8.16 -10.31 -1.66
N HIS A 226 8.65 -11.41 -2.21
CA HIS A 226 7.79 -12.46 -2.79
C HIS A 226 6.86 -13.14 -1.77
N THR A 227 7.20 -13.12 -0.48
CA THR A 227 6.39 -13.70 0.61
C THR A 227 5.83 -12.67 1.59
N ARG A 228 6.28 -11.39 1.53
CA ARG A 228 5.89 -10.31 2.45
C ARG A 228 5.25 -9.15 1.68
N PHE A 229 4.18 -9.45 0.99
CA PHE A 229 3.46 -8.48 0.17
C PHE A 229 2.19 -7.98 0.87
N LEU A 230 1.50 -7.04 0.26
CA LEU A 230 0.34 -6.31 0.79
C LEU A 230 0.69 -5.64 2.14
N ASN A 231 -0.08 -5.88 3.17
CA ASN A 231 0.15 -5.32 4.51
C ASN A 231 1.29 -6.01 5.29
N SER A 232 2.06 -6.88 4.63
CA SER A 232 3.17 -7.62 5.24
C SER A 232 2.79 -8.55 6.40
N GLY A 233 1.52 -9.00 6.44
CA GLY A 233 0.96 -9.80 7.53
C GLY A 233 1.70 -11.09 7.86
N TYR A 234 2.38 -11.69 6.89
CA TYR A 234 3.15 -12.93 7.11
C TYR A 234 4.59 -12.71 7.58
N SER A 235 5.01 -11.45 7.80
CA SER A 235 6.40 -11.11 8.15
C SER A 235 6.93 -11.82 9.40
N ASP A 236 6.07 -12.15 10.34
CA ASP A 236 6.46 -12.74 11.62
C ASP A 236 6.05 -14.19 11.81
N LEU A 237 5.53 -14.84 10.79
CA LEU A 237 5.22 -16.25 10.91
C LEU A 237 6.52 -17.06 11.03
N PRO A 238 6.71 -17.84 12.12
CA PRO A 238 7.95 -18.57 12.38
C PRO A 238 8.34 -19.53 11.26
N LYS A 239 7.36 -20.02 10.50
CA LYS A 239 7.56 -20.91 9.36
C LYS A 239 8.30 -20.24 8.20
N HIS A 240 8.14 -18.95 8.00
CA HIS A 240 8.65 -18.22 6.83
C HIS A 240 9.88 -17.38 7.14
N GLY A 241 10.00 -16.85 8.37
CA GLY A 241 11.09 -15.95 8.76
C GLY A 241 12.49 -16.49 8.53
N PRO A 242 12.82 -17.70 9.06
CA PRO A 242 14.20 -18.24 8.98
C PRO A 242 14.71 -18.53 7.57
N ALA A 243 13.80 -18.90 6.65
CA ALA A 243 14.16 -19.26 5.27
C ALA A 243 14.54 -18.04 4.40
N GLU A 244 14.17 -16.84 4.81
CA GLU A 244 14.27 -15.62 3.99
C GLU A 244 15.36 -14.66 4.45
N GLY A 245 15.96 -14.93 5.60
CA GLY A 245 16.97 -14.07 6.22
C GLY A 245 16.33 -12.81 6.83
N GLY A 246 16.77 -11.63 6.46
CA GLY A 246 16.30 -10.34 6.92
C GLY A 246 16.20 -9.34 5.78
N PRO A 247 15.95 -8.06 6.08
CA PRO A 247 16.05 -6.98 5.11
C PRO A 247 17.47 -6.86 4.57
N PHE A 248 17.62 -6.39 3.34
CA PHE A 248 18.90 -6.20 2.69
C PHE A 248 18.80 -5.13 1.61
N VAL A 249 19.97 -4.59 1.18
CA VAL A 249 20.08 -3.80 -0.04
C VAL A 249 20.81 -4.60 -1.10
N GLU A 250 20.22 -4.72 -2.30
CA GLU A 250 20.89 -5.30 -3.48
C GLU A 250 21.54 -4.21 -4.30
N LEU A 251 22.77 -4.46 -4.77
CA LEU A 251 23.49 -3.63 -5.73
C LEU A 251 24.48 -4.47 -6.52
N VAL A 252 24.93 -3.94 -7.67
CA VAL A 252 25.93 -4.63 -8.51
C VAL A 252 27.33 -4.50 -7.93
N ALA A 253 28.22 -5.43 -8.31
CA ALA A 253 29.57 -5.50 -7.79
C ALA A 253 30.39 -4.21 -7.97
N ASP A 254 30.27 -3.54 -9.12
CA ASP A 254 30.99 -2.29 -9.40
C ASP A 254 30.55 -1.14 -8.50
N ASP A 255 29.23 -1.01 -8.25
CA ASP A 255 28.69 -0.01 -7.35
C ASP A 255 29.07 -0.28 -5.90
N ALA A 256 29.14 -1.55 -5.49
CA ALA A 256 29.62 -1.95 -4.18
C ALA A 256 31.12 -1.64 -4.02
N ALA A 257 31.94 -2.05 -4.96
CA ALA A 257 33.40 -1.86 -4.92
C ALA A 257 33.79 -0.38 -4.86
N SER A 258 33.11 0.48 -5.63
CA SER A 258 33.35 1.95 -5.64
C SER A 258 33.07 2.62 -4.28
N ARG A 259 32.31 1.94 -3.39
CA ARG A 259 31.92 2.38 -2.04
C ARG A 259 32.61 1.59 -0.92
N GLY A 260 33.54 0.70 -1.27
CA GLY A 260 34.22 -0.16 -0.29
C GLY A 260 33.32 -1.19 0.37
N LEU A 261 32.20 -1.54 -0.28
CA LEU A 261 31.24 -2.51 0.22
C LEU A 261 31.56 -3.92 -0.28
N VAL A 262 31.32 -4.91 0.57
CA VAL A 262 31.42 -6.33 0.23
C VAL A 262 30.10 -7.03 0.58
N ASP A 263 29.86 -8.19 0.01
CA ASP A 263 28.66 -8.98 0.29
C ASP A 263 28.54 -9.32 1.78
N GLY A 264 27.37 -9.14 2.37
CA GLY A 264 27.11 -9.32 3.78
C GLY A 264 27.55 -8.16 4.69
N ALA A 265 28.32 -7.18 4.20
CA ALA A 265 28.68 -6.00 5.00
C ALA A 265 27.45 -5.17 5.37
N ARG A 266 27.50 -4.44 6.48
CA ARG A 266 26.46 -3.48 6.83
C ARG A 266 26.66 -2.19 6.04
N ALA A 267 25.56 -1.66 5.51
CA ALA A 267 25.54 -0.39 4.81
C ALA A 267 24.43 0.50 5.35
N ARG A 268 24.66 1.81 5.24
CA ARG A 268 23.64 2.84 5.37
C ARG A 268 23.18 3.25 3.98
N VAL A 269 21.88 3.13 3.73
CA VAL A 269 21.18 3.69 2.54
C VAL A 269 20.45 4.91 2.99
N TRP A 270 20.66 6.07 2.36
CA TRP A 270 20.13 7.33 2.86
C TRP A 270 19.85 8.36 1.78
N ASN A 271 19.01 9.32 2.13
CA ASN A 271 18.76 10.56 1.41
C ASN A 271 18.36 11.66 2.42
N ASP A 272 17.82 12.79 1.97
CA ASP A 272 17.39 13.91 2.80
C ASP A 272 16.20 13.59 3.73
N ARG A 273 15.43 12.52 3.42
CA ARG A 273 14.28 12.11 4.23
C ARG A 273 14.66 11.25 5.41
N ALA A 274 15.52 10.24 5.18
CA ALA A 274 15.91 9.27 6.21
C ALA A 274 17.19 8.51 5.86
N SER A 275 17.56 7.59 6.75
CA SER A 275 18.55 6.55 6.50
C SER A 275 18.02 5.20 6.96
N VAL A 276 18.45 4.12 6.31
CA VAL A 276 18.11 2.72 6.64
C VAL A 276 19.39 1.91 6.69
N GLU A 277 19.58 1.16 7.78
CA GLU A 277 20.72 0.25 7.93
C GLU A 277 20.34 -1.17 7.55
N VAL A 278 21.05 -1.73 6.59
CA VAL A 278 20.78 -3.08 6.06
C VAL A 278 22.08 -3.75 5.62
N PRO A 279 22.16 -5.11 5.64
CA PRO A 279 23.25 -5.83 5.01
C PRO A 279 23.21 -5.70 3.49
N VAL A 280 24.40 -5.71 2.90
CA VAL A 280 24.62 -5.69 1.44
C VAL A 280 24.40 -7.08 0.87
N ARG A 281 23.76 -7.15 -0.29
CA ARG A 281 23.70 -8.33 -1.15
C ARG A 281 24.16 -7.94 -2.55
N ILE A 282 25.29 -8.51 -3.00
CA ILE A 282 25.76 -8.28 -4.36
C ILE A 282 24.94 -9.14 -5.34
N THR A 283 24.50 -8.54 -6.44
CA THR A 283 23.63 -9.19 -7.43
C THR A 283 24.00 -8.81 -8.85
N GLU A 284 23.70 -9.71 -9.80
CA GLU A 284 23.79 -9.44 -11.24
C GLU A 284 22.42 -9.06 -11.86
N ARG A 285 21.36 -9.01 -11.05
CA ARG A 285 19.99 -8.77 -11.53
C ARG A 285 19.66 -7.29 -11.73
N LEU A 286 20.48 -6.41 -11.20
CA LEU A 286 20.33 -4.96 -11.31
C LEU A 286 21.27 -4.38 -12.37
N ARG A 287 21.03 -3.13 -12.75
CA ARG A 287 21.95 -2.34 -13.57
C ARG A 287 22.82 -1.46 -12.67
N PRO A 288 24.03 -1.07 -13.12
CA PRO A 288 24.80 -0.03 -12.43
C PRO A 288 24.00 1.23 -12.21
N GLY A 289 24.15 1.86 -11.04
CA GLY A 289 23.37 3.04 -10.63
C GLY A 289 21.98 2.73 -10.07
N VAL A 290 21.62 1.45 -9.87
CA VAL A 290 20.35 1.03 -9.31
C VAL A 290 20.57 0.14 -8.10
N VAL A 291 19.84 0.44 -7.01
CA VAL A 291 19.82 -0.40 -5.81
C VAL A 291 18.40 -0.84 -5.50
N ALA A 292 18.22 -1.94 -4.80
CA ALA A 292 16.90 -2.42 -4.40
C ALA A 292 16.85 -2.80 -2.92
N ILE A 293 15.83 -2.32 -2.22
CA ILE A 293 15.47 -2.75 -0.87
C ILE A 293 14.06 -3.34 -0.94
N PRO A 294 13.87 -4.66 -0.90
CA PRO A 294 12.54 -5.24 -0.90
C PRO A 294 11.73 -4.77 0.31
N PHE A 295 10.56 -4.19 0.06
CA PHE A 295 9.69 -3.76 1.15
C PHE A 295 8.87 -4.92 1.73
N GLY A 296 8.31 -4.71 2.93
CA GLY A 296 7.46 -5.69 3.62
C GLY A 296 8.08 -6.23 4.90
N TRP A 297 9.33 -5.91 5.17
CA TRP A 297 9.94 -6.16 6.46
C TRP A 297 9.48 -5.10 7.47
N TRP A 298 9.06 -5.54 8.67
CA TRP A 298 8.66 -4.63 9.73
C TRP A 298 9.88 -3.99 10.40
N SER A 299 9.68 -2.86 11.07
CA SER A 299 10.75 -2.07 11.68
C SER A 299 11.65 -2.89 12.61
N ARG A 300 11.10 -3.85 13.36
CA ARG A 300 11.84 -4.74 14.27
C ARG A 300 12.84 -5.67 13.59
N HIS A 301 12.74 -5.85 12.28
CA HIS A 301 13.70 -6.65 11.50
C HIS A 301 14.89 -5.83 11.00
N HIS A 302 14.79 -4.51 11.08
CA HIS A 302 15.87 -3.60 10.69
C HIS A 302 16.73 -3.21 11.90
N PRO A 303 18.06 -3.15 11.75
CA PRO A 303 18.98 -2.84 12.86
C PRO A 303 18.70 -1.49 13.52
N ASP A 304 18.26 -0.50 12.74
CA ASP A 304 17.95 0.87 13.19
C ASP A 304 16.43 1.14 13.34
N GLY A 305 15.59 0.12 13.10
CA GLY A 305 14.14 0.23 13.17
C GLY A 305 13.49 1.01 12.03
N ARG A 306 14.25 1.38 10.99
CA ARG A 306 13.77 2.11 9.81
C ARG A 306 13.63 1.18 8.61
N ILE A 307 12.66 1.45 7.77
CA ILE A 307 12.25 0.59 6.66
C ILE A 307 12.45 1.26 5.31
N ALA A 308 12.33 0.50 4.21
CA ALA A 308 12.51 1.03 2.86
C ALA A 308 11.66 2.28 2.57
N ASN A 309 10.41 2.31 3.05
CA ASN A 309 9.52 3.46 2.84
C ASN A 309 9.84 4.69 3.70
N SER A 310 10.81 4.62 4.61
CA SER A 310 11.40 5.81 5.22
C SER A 310 12.15 6.68 4.19
N LEU A 311 12.62 6.06 3.09
CA LEU A 311 13.38 6.72 2.02
C LEU A 311 12.51 7.24 0.88
N THR A 312 11.28 6.74 0.70
CA THR A 312 10.42 7.05 -0.44
C THR A 312 9.66 8.36 -0.25
N SER A 313 9.45 9.10 -1.35
CA SER A 313 8.73 10.37 -1.35
C SER A 313 7.22 10.16 -1.36
N ASP A 314 6.48 11.05 -0.70
CA ASP A 314 5.02 11.14 -0.77
C ASP A 314 4.53 12.03 -1.94
N THR A 315 5.41 12.41 -2.85
CA THR A 315 5.05 13.14 -4.06
C THR A 315 4.09 12.31 -4.90
N LEU A 316 2.97 12.91 -5.27
CA LEU A 316 1.92 12.25 -6.03
C LEU A 316 2.19 12.32 -7.54
N THR A 317 1.74 11.31 -8.25
CA THR A 317 1.65 11.36 -9.71
C THR A 317 0.58 12.36 -10.15
N GLU A 318 0.83 13.07 -11.24
CA GLU A 318 0.04 14.25 -11.69
C GLU A 318 -1.41 13.89 -12.00
N TRP A 319 -1.66 12.71 -12.53
CA TRP A 319 -2.99 12.30 -12.97
C TRP A 319 -3.75 11.49 -11.92
N GLY A 320 -3.14 10.40 -11.45
CA GLY A 320 -3.82 9.44 -10.58
C GLY A 320 -3.71 9.76 -9.10
N GLY A 321 -2.83 10.69 -8.70
CA GLY A 321 -2.59 11.02 -7.29
C GLY A 321 -2.03 9.84 -6.48
N GLY A 322 -1.43 8.85 -7.15
CA GLY A 322 -0.74 7.74 -6.49
C GLY A 322 0.72 8.07 -6.19
N VAL A 323 1.39 7.19 -5.45
CA VAL A 323 2.82 7.34 -5.11
C VAL A 323 3.69 6.66 -6.16
N ALA A 324 4.78 7.32 -6.53
CA ALA A 324 5.83 6.78 -7.38
C ALA A 324 7.00 6.27 -6.52
N TYR A 325 6.81 5.13 -5.84
CA TYR A 325 7.81 4.57 -4.89
C TYR A 325 9.21 4.38 -5.48
N SER A 326 9.31 4.09 -6.77
CA SER A 326 10.59 3.88 -7.46
C SER A 326 11.22 5.16 -7.99
N ASP A 327 10.54 6.30 -7.87
CA ASP A 327 11.09 7.63 -8.15
C ASP A 327 11.76 8.15 -6.88
N THR A 328 12.87 7.52 -6.52
CA THR A 328 13.60 7.80 -5.27
C THR A 328 15.09 7.67 -5.53
N LEU A 329 15.84 8.71 -5.19
CA LEU A 329 17.30 8.71 -5.23
C LEU A 329 17.87 8.53 -3.82
N VAL A 330 18.98 7.79 -3.73
CA VAL A 330 19.68 7.49 -2.48
C VAL A 330 21.19 7.47 -2.67
N GLN A 331 21.91 7.57 -1.55
CA GLN A 331 23.32 7.22 -1.43
C GLN A 331 23.44 5.94 -0.57
N VAL A 332 24.50 5.18 -0.83
CA VAL A 332 24.88 3.99 -0.04
C VAL A 332 26.31 4.12 0.42
N GLU A 333 26.56 3.86 1.69
CA GLU A 333 27.91 3.90 2.27
C GLU A 333 28.14 2.76 3.26
N ALA A 334 29.38 2.42 3.50
CA ALA A 334 29.77 1.43 4.52
C ALA A 334 29.56 1.98 5.94
N LEU A 335 29.13 1.12 6.87
CA LEU A 335 29.02 1.41 8.32
C LEU A 335 30.25 0.95 9.07
#